data_42c83b7f94df7d25eeb0444db51428a6
#
_entry.id   42c83b7f94df7d25eeb0444db51428a6
#
_cell.length_a   1.000
_cell.length_b   1.000
_cell.length_c   1.000
_cell.angle_alpha   90.00
_cell.angle_beta   90.00
_cell.angle_gamma   90.00
#
_symmetry.space_group_name_H-M   'P 1'
#
loop_
_entity.id
_entity.type
_entity.pdbx_description
1 polymer ?
#
loop_
_entity_poly.entity_id
_entity_poly.type
_entity_poly.pdbx_seq_one_letter_code
_entity_poly.pdbx_strand_id
1 'polypeptide(L)' 'MGTPREYEVVLTAEEDGGYSVSVPALPGCTSQGETRDEALAMIREAIEAYIESLVAHGDPIPGPIEIERVTVTA' A
#
# COMPACT_ATOMS: atom_id res chain seq x y z
N MET A 1 -22.78 -1.13 4.71
CA MET A 1 -21.52 -0.38 4.65
C MET A 1 -20.44 -1.13 5.41
N GLY A 2 -19.25 -1.20 4.81
CA GLY A 2 -18.15 -1.87 5.48
C GLY A 2 -17.49 -1.02 6.55
N THR A 3 -16.75 -1.66 7.43
CA THR A 3 -15.94 -0.96 8.42
C THR A 3 -14.72 -0.37 7.72
N PRO A 4 -14.36 0.89 8.01
CA PRO A 4 -13.13 1.46 7.44
C PRO A 4 -11.91 0.63 7.80
N ARG A 5 -10.98 0.48 6.86
CA ARG A 5 -9.72 -0.23 7.06
C ARG A 5 -8.58 0.71 6.82
N GLU A 6 -7.54 0.56 7.62
CA GLU A 6 -6.34 1.36 7.48
C GLU A 6 -5.18 0.45 7.11
N TYR A 7 -4.39 0.88 6.14
CA TYR A 7 -3.20 0.15 5.73
C TYR A 7 -2.02 1.10 5.73
N GLU A 8 -0.91 0.62 6.25
CA GLU A 8 0.32 1.38 6.15
C GLU A 8 0.90 1.20 4.76
N VAL A 9 1.43 2.28 4.21
CA VAL A 9 2.04 2.27 2.88
C VAL A 9 3.47 2.77 2.99
N VAL A 10 4.30 2.30 2.07
CA VAL A 10 5.70 2.73 1.99
C VAL A 10 5.86 3.58 0.74
N LEU A 11 6.28 4.81 0.93
CA LEU A 11 6.55 5.74 -0.17
C LEU A 11 8.05 5.82 -0.39
N THR A 12 8.46 5.74 -1.65
CA THR A 12 9.86 5.86 -2.03
C THR A 12 9.98 6.97 -3.07
N ALA A 13 10.77 7.99 -2.76
CA ALA A 13 11.06 9.04 -3.72
C ALA A 13 12.03 8.49 -4.78
N GLU A 14 11.72 8.70 -6.04
CA GLU A 14 12.55 8.22 -7.13
C GLU A 14 13.55 9.28 -7.57
N GLU A 15 14.72 8.85 -8.05
CA GLU A 15 15.79 9.76 -8.45
C GLU A 15 15.39 10.68 -9.61
N ASP A 16 14.56 10.20 -10.51
CA ASP A 16 14.11 10.96 -11.67
C ASP A 16 12.84 11.77 -11.37
N GLY A 17 12.47 11.87 -10.12
CA GLY A 17 11.23 12.51 -9.70
C GLY A 17 10.13 11.50 -9.56
N GLY A 18 9.07 11.91 -8.88
CA GLY A 18 7.97 11.01 -8.64
C GLY A 18 8.17 10.11 -7.43
N TYR A 19 7.16 9.28 -7.16
CA TYR A 19 7.12 8.40 -6.00
C TYR A 19 6.56 7.05 -6.40
N SER A 20 7.15 6.00 -5.84
CA SER A 20 6.54 4.69 -5.86
C SER A 20 5.95 4.42 -4.48
N VAL A 21 4.95 3.55 -4.42
CA VAL A 21 4.27 3.27 -3.17
C VAL A 21 3.86 1.81 -3.14
N SER A 22 3.97 1.19 -1.98
CA SER A 22 3.59 -0.20 -1.79
C SER A 22 2.84 -0.38 -0.48
N VAL A 23 2.10 -1.48 -0.38
CA VAL A 23 1.34 -1.84 0.82
C VAL A 23 1.90 -3.14 1.37
N PRO A 24 2.69 -3.08 2.45
CA PRO A 24 3.30 -4.30 3.00
C PRO A 24 2.31 -5.41 3.35
N ALA A 25 1.13 -5.06 3.84
CA ALA A 25 0.12 -6.05 4.21
C ALA A 25 -0.55 -6.72 3.01
N LEU A 26 -0.43 -6.14 1.82
CA LEU A 26 -1.09 -6.64 0.60
C LEU A 26 -0.01 -6.95 -0.45
N PRO A 27 0.53 -8.17 -0.47
CA PRO A 27 1.61 -8.52 -1.40
C PRO A 27 1.26 -8.20 -2.86
N GLY A 28 2.16 -7.52 -3.54
CA GLY A 28 1.95 -7.14 -4.93
C GLY A 28 1.12 -5.88 -5.14
N CYS A 29 0.57 -5.30 -4.07
CA CYS A 29 -0.20 -4.06 -4.19
C CYS A 29 0.75 -2.87 -4.21
N THR A 30 1.01 -2.34 -5.40
CA THR A 30 1.93 -1.21 -5.59
C THR A 30 1.33 -0.22 -6.57
N SER A 31 1.82 1.01 -6.52
CA SER A 31 1.45 2.04 -7.47
C SER A 31 2.53 3.10 -7.54
N GLN A 32 2.28 4.17 -8.26
CA GLN A 32 3.24 5.25 -8.42
C GLN A 32 2.51 6.54 -8.77
N GLY A 33 3.18 7.66 -8.63
CA GLY A 33 2.66 8.96 -9.00
C GLY A 33 3.79 9.95 -9.17
N GLU A 34 3.52 11.07 -9.83
CA GLU A 34 4.54 12.10 -10.04
C GLU A 34 4.77 12.93 -8.79
N THR A 35 3.77 13.00 -7.93
CA THR A 35 3.86 13.68 -6.64
C THR A 35 3.50 12.71 -5.52
N ARG A 36 3.85 13.08 -4.30
CA ARG A 36 3.50 12.29 -3.13
C ARG A 36 1.98 12.12 -3.02
N ASP A 37 1.24 13.20 -3.19
CA ASP A 37 -0.22 13.14 -3.08
C ASP A 37 -0.84 12.28 -4.18
N GLU A 38 -0.30 12.35 -5.39
CA GLU A 38 -0.77 11.51 -6.49
C GLU A 38 -0.52 10.04 -6.20
N ALA A 39 0.69 9.71 -5.70
CA ALA A 39 1.01 8.33 -5.35
C ALA A 39 0.07 7.79 -4.28
N LEU A 40 -0.27 8.63 -3.27
CA LEU A 40 -1.21 8.23 -2.22
C LEU A 40 -2.61 8.00 -2.77
N ALA A 41 -3.06 8.85 -3.69
CA ALA A 41 -4.37 8.67 -4.34
C ALA A 41 -4.39 7.39 -5.17
N MET A 42 -3.32 7.13 -5.89
CA MET A 42 -3.22 5.94 -6.74
C MET A 42 -3.18 4.66 -5.92
N ILE A 43 -2.46 4.66 -4.79
CA ILE A 43 -2.40 3.45 -3.97
C ILE A 43 -3.75 3.18 -3.28
N ARG A 44 -4.51 4.22 -2.97
CA ARG A 44 -5.84 4.03 -2.42
C ARG A 44 -6.72 3.25 -3.40
N GLU A 45 -6.71 3.63 -4.66
CA GLU A 45 -7.46 2.92 -5.69
C GLU A 45 -6.98 1.49 -5.85
N ALA A 46 -5.66 1.29 -5.80
CA ALA A 46 -5.08 -0.04 -5.90
C ALA A 46 -5.52 -0.94 -4.74
N ILE A 47 -5.55 -0.39 -3.53
CA ILE A 47 -6.00 -1.13 -2.35
C ILE A 47 -7.48 -1.51 -2.50
N GLU A 48 -8.32 -0.58 -2.93
CA GLU A 48 -9.74 -0.85 -3.13
C GLU A 48 -9.95 -1.99 -4.13
N ALA A 49 -9.24 -1.94 -5.25
CA ALA A 49 -9.34 -3.00 -6.26
C ALA A 49 -8.81 -4.34 -5.74
N TYR A 50 -7.74 -4.31 -4.97
CA TYR A 50 -7.15 -5.51 -4.39
C TYR A 50 -8.15 -6.19 -3.45
N ILE A 51 -8.77 -5.41 -2.57
CA ILE A 51 -9.75 -5.94 -1.62
C ILE A 51 -10.99 -6.46 -2.34
N GLU A 52 -11.47 -5.74 -3.34
CA GLU A 52 -12.60 -6.21 -4.15
C GLU A 52 -12.31 -7.57 -4.77
N SER A 53 -11.09 -7.76 -5.26
CA SER A 53 -10.68 -9.03 -5.86
C SER A 53 -10.67 -10.15 -4.82
N LEU A 54 -10.17 -9.87 -3.61
CA LEU A 54 -10.17 -10.85 -2.54
C LEU A 54 -11.60 -11.27 -2.18
N VAL A 55 -12.49 -10.29 -2.03
CA VAL A 55 -13.89 -10.57 -1.70
C VAL A 55 -14.55 -11.40 -2.80
N ALA A 56 -14.30 -11.05 -4.06
CA ALA A 56 -14.88 -11.76 -5.20
C ALA A 56 -14.44 -13.21 -5.26
N HIS A 57 -13.22 -13.51 -4.82
CA HIS A 57 -12.68 -14.87 -4.81
C HIS A 57 -12.89 -15.61 -3.50
N GLY A 58 -13.52 -14.96 -2.52
CA GLY A 58 -13.75 -15.58 -1.22
C GLY A 58 -12.48 -15.70 -0.38
N ASP A 59 -11.44 -14.95 -0.71
CA ASP A 59 -10.20 -14.98 0.05
C ASP A 59 -10.28 -14.06 1.28
N PRO A 60 -9.57 -14.40 2.36
CA PRO A 60 -9.57 -13.53 3.53
C PRO A 60 -8.85 -12.22 3.26
N ILE A 61 -9.36 -11.15 3.86
CA ILE A 61 -8.73 -9.84 3.77
C ILE A 61 -7.65 -9.77 4.86
N PRO A 62 -6.37 -9.51 4.48
CA PRO A 62 -5.30 -9.42 5.47
C PRO A 62 -5.56 -8.33 6.49
N GLY A 63 -5.24 -8.62 7.74
CA GLY A 63 -5.33 -7.65 8.81
C GLY A 63 -4.09 -6.76 8.88
N PRO A 64 -4.03 -5.91 9.90
CA PRO A 64 -2.85 -5.04 10.08
C PRO A 64 -1.60 -5.86 10.38
N ILE A 65 -0.46 -5.32 9.96
CA ILE A 65 0.85 -5.93 10.24
C ILE A 65 1.64 -4.99 11.13
N GLU A 66 2.64 -5.53 11.81
CA GLU A 66 3.55 -4.71 12.57
C GLU A 66 4.72 -4.33 11.67
N ILE A 67 5.09 -3.05 11.71
CA ILE A 67 6.25 -2.55 10.99
C ILE A 67 7.23 -2.04 12.03
N GLU A 68 8.40 -2.66 12.07
CA GLU A 68 9.43 -2.33 13.04
C GLU A 68 10.63 -1.71 12.34
N ARG A 69 11.33 -0.89 13.08
CA ARG A 69 12.56 -0.25 12.59
C ARG A 69 13.73 -0.77 13.43
N VAL A 70 14.70 -1.33 12.74
CA VAL A 70 15.87 -1.89 13.40
C VAL A 70 17.09 -1.07 13.03
N THR A 71 17.87 -0.66 14.03
CA THR A 71 19.09 0.10 13.80
C THR A 71 20.26 -0.87 13.71
N VAL A 72 21.03 -0.75 12.65
CA VAL A 72 22.26 -1.54 12.50
C VAL A 72 23.42 -0.58 12.28
N THR A 73 24.60 -0.99 12.76
CA THR A 73 25.81 -0.22 12.56
C THR A 73 26.65 -0.95 11.51
N ALA A 74 26.88 -0.27 10.41
CA ALA A 74 27.65 -0.84 9.30
C ALA A 74 29.06 -0.30 9.28
#